data_4c3e823f97d45899080a25dd5bd6aef7
#
_entry.id   4c3e823f97d45899080a25dd5bd6aef7
#
_cell.length_a   1.000
_cell.length_b   1.000
_cell.length_c   1.000
_cell.angle_alpha   90.00
_cell.angle_beta   90.00
_cell.angle_gamma   90.00
#
_symmetry.space_group_name_H-M   'P 1'
#
loop_
_entity.id
_entity.type
_entity.pdbx_description
1 polymer ?
#
loop_
_entity_poly.entity_id
_entity_poly.type
_entity_poly.pdbx_seq_one_letter_code
_entity_poly.pdbx_strand_id
1 'polypeptide(L)'
;MKRKALAILFLFTALVASAQTYVRKTNLPTVYINTFGNVPITSKETYVYATMHYVDENDAVTAYDSLQIRGRGNSTWGFAKKPYRIKFQDKERLLGADRAKAKSWTLLANAADKSLIRNAVTSLMGEFTSLKFNPAAKFVDFVLNGNYLGNYQISDQMEVRKRRVDVVEQDLPLLDTSDISGGYLLEVDGFMDGNCFTTSTYSVPIRIVYPDDEDIVASQNQYIKKYIADFETVLNSRDYADPDKGYRAWVDSMSLADWYICTELTANIDGFWSTYFYKDQADSLLYWGPLWDYDIAYNNDTRKPGTKTQLMTDYGYGQTKEWINRMWSDPWFAKLINRRYTELLDAGLTDYLYNKIDSLTELLQRSQELNYQKWGINKRVYHEIVLYSSYDQYIADLKTFISEHSEWLKTAFAQKKPAEPTPPFSPGMFYYRIINAKTAKGLDIQGTGVVQYANTEGRLSQDWHIKPVGDYVQIINRDANLALNDPTIGNVGPTVNIGTQLNVVAPDEESPRQLWTLVPQGTAGYYNLLNSYTQHIANLQGGSANDYTSILSYTNDSRNGSSTNRLWYI
;
A
#
# COMPACT_ATOMS: atom_id res chain seq x y z
N MET A 1 -8.91 -34.78 90.27
CA MET A 1 -8.75 -34.79 88.82
C MET A 1 -9.29 -33.50 88.24
N LYS A 2 -8.40 -32.56 87.86
CA LYS A 2 -8.78 -31.25 87.32
C LYS A 2 -8.67 -31.32 85.77
N ARG A 3 -9.77 -31.24 85.04
CA ARG A 3 -9.79 -31.13 83.57
C ARG A 3 -9.46 -29.68 83.17
N LYS A 4 -8.36 -29.46 82.51
CA LYS A 4 -8.02 -28.23 81.85
C LYS A 4 -8.74 -28.18 80.50
N ALA A 5 -9.64 -27.24 80.32
CA ALA A 5 -10.24 -26.93 79.02
C ALA A 5 -9.25 -26.05 78.23
N LEU A 6 -8.83 -26.49 77.05
CA LEU A 6 -8.01 -25.74 76.12
C LEU A 6 -8.94 -24.96 75.19
N ALA A 7 -9.01 -23.63 75.34
CA ALA A 7 -9.74 -22.77 74.41
C ALA A 7 -8.87 -22.49 73.19
N ILE A 8 -9.26 -22.99 72.03
CA ILE A 8 -8.63 -22.66 70.73
C ILE A 8 -9.30 -21.40 70.20
N LEU A 9 -8.55 -20.28 70.23
CA LEU A 9 -8.96 -19.02 69.66
C LEU A 9 -8.68 -19.03 68.14
N PHE A 10 -9.71 -19.17 67.31
CA PHE A 10 -9.59 -18.98 65.84
C PHE A 10 -9.52 -17.49 65.55
N LEU A 11 -8.35 -16.99 65.20
CA LEU A 11 -8.18 -15.65 64.61
C LEU A 11 -8.64 -15.72 63.16
N PHE A 12 -9.82 -15.22 62.85
CA PHE A 12 -10.22 -14.90 61.48
C PHE A 12 -9.53 -13.60 61.09
N THR A 13 -8.42 -13.68 60.36
CA THR A 13 -7.90 -12.51 59.62
C THR A 13 -8.79 -12.32 58.40
N ALA A 14 -9.72 -11.37 58.49
CA ALA A 14 -10.43 -10.89 57.33
C ALA A 14 -9.42 -10.20 56.38
N LEU A 15 -9.09 -10.86 55.29
CA LEU A 15 -8.44 -10.22 54.17
C LEU A 15 -9.44 -9.21 53.61
N VAL A 16 -9.30 -7.92 54.02
CA VAL A 16 -9.97 -6.83 53.31
C VAL A 16 -9.30 -6.75 51.94
N ALA A 17 -9.83 -7.45 50.95
CA ALA A 17 -9.51 -7.17 49.58
C ALA A 17 -9.92 -5.73 49.30
N SER A 18 -8.96 -4.82 49.25
CA SER A 18 -9.18 -3.47 48.78
C SER A 18 -9.78 -3.57 47.38
N ALA A 19 -11.07 -3.36 47.22
CA ALA A 19 -11.73 -3.31 45.94
C ALA A 19 -11.02 -2.22 45.11
N GLN A 20 -10.42 -2.57 44.02
CA GLN A 20 -9.79 -1.61 43.13
C GLN A 20 -10.86 -0.67 42.63
N THR A 21 -10.73 0.62 42.95
CA THR A 21 -11.66 1.65 42.48
C THR A 21 -11.28 2.07 41.07
N TYR A 22 -12.20 1.88 40.14
CA TYR A 22 -12.02 2.31 38.75
C TYR A 22 -12.61 3.71 38.58
N VAL A 23 -11.77 4.69 38.22
CA VAL A 23 -12.16 6.10 38.04
C VAL A 23 -11.52 6.64 36.75
N ARG A 24 -12.14 7.65 36.15
CA ARG A 24 -11.52 8.34 35.03
C ARG A 24 -10.18 8.97 35.41
N LYS A 25 -9.24 8.98 34.51
CA LYS A 25 -7.94 9.65 34.66
C LYS A 25 -8.01 11.12 34.28
N THR A 26 -8.81 11.43 33.26
CA THR A 26 -9.08 12.81 32.80
C THR A 26 -10.58 12.99 32.49
N ASN A 27 -10.92 13.93 31.61
CA ASN A 27 -12.27 14.07 31.04
C ASN A 27 -12.62 12.95 30.04
N LEU A 28 -11.64 12.16 29.56
CA LEU A 28 -11.89 11.04 28.68
C LEU A 28 -12.36 9.80 29.42
N PRO A 29 -13.04 8.87 28.74
CA PRO A 29 -13.21 7.52 29.26
C PRO A 29 -11.87 6.88 29.61
N THR A 30 -11.86 6.01 30.62
CA THR A 30 -10.66 5.27 30.98
C THR A 30 -10.88 3.77 30.81
N VAL A 31 -9.97 3.14 30.08
CA VAL A 31 -9.92 1.69 29.88
C VAL A 31 -8.88 1.09 30.82
N TYR A 32 -9.32 0.22 31.71
CA TYR A 32 -8.46 -0.60 32.57
C TYR A 32 -8.47 -2.02 32.05
N ILE A 33 -7.31 -2.56 31.68
CA ILE A 33 -7.15 -3.96 31.32
C ILE A 33 -6.16 -4.61 32.30
N ASN A 34 -6.57 -5.71 32.90
CA ASN A 34 -5.72 -6.51 33.77
C ASN A 34 -5.61 -7.93 33.20
N THR A 35 -4.41 -8.33 32.77
CA THR A 35 -4.14 -9.67 32.30
C THR A 35 -4.20 -10.66 33.47
N PHE A 36 -4.70 -11.86 33.24
CA PHE A 36 -4.75 -12.88 34.29
C PHE A 36 -3.33 -13.20 34.78
N GLY A 37 -3.14 -13.14 36.08
CA GLY A 37 -1.81 -13.31 36.69
C GLY A 37 -0.81 -12.18 36.39
N ASN A 38 -1.27 -11.03 35.91
CA ASN A 38 -0.41 -9.90 35.50
C ASN A 38 0.62 -10.29 34.41
N VAL A 39 0.31 -11.30 33.58
CA VAL A 39 1.20 -11.75 32.50
C VAL A 39 1.47 -10.61 31.52
N PRO A 40 2.72 -10.32 31.18
CA PRO A 40 3.05 -9.25 30.22
C PRO A 40 2.62 -9.63 28.79
N ILE A 41 2.22 -8.64 27.99
CA ILE A 41 1.90 -8.81 26.59
C ILE A 41 3.19 -8.62 25.79
N THR A 42 3.74 -9.71 25.27
CA THR A 42 5.06 -9.74 24.59
C THR A 42 4.98 -10.12 23.12
N SER A 43 3.81 -10.53 22.63
CA SER A 43 3.61 -11.01 21.26
C SER A 43 2.51 -10.24 20.55
N LYS A 44 2.65 -10.04 19.24
CA LYS A 44 1.59 -9.59 18.32
C LYS A 44 0.77 -10.75 17.73
N GLU A 45 1.18 -12.00 17.99
CA GLU A 45 0.51 -13.21 17.48
C GLU A 45 -0.32 -13.90 18.57
N THR A 46 0.22 -14.01 19.77
CA THR A 46 -0.38 -14.75 20.87
C THR A 46 -1.25 -13.86 21.75
N TYR A 47 -2.51 -14.25 21.92
CA TYR A 47 -3.42 -13.59 22.84
C TYR A 47 -3.19 -13.97 24.29
N VAL A 48 -3.37 -12.99 25.18
CA VAL A 48 -3.40 -13.16 26.64
C VAL A 48 -4.81 -12.87 27.13
N TYR A 49 -5.35 -13.69 28.02
CA TYR A 49 -6.64 -13.45 28.67
C TYR A 49 -6.54 -12.32 29.70
N ALA A 50 -7.58 -11.51 29.76
CA ALA A 50 -7.65 -10.34 30.63
C ALA A 50 -9.08 -10.02 31.03
N THR A 51 -9.24 -9.21 32.08
CA THR A 51 -10.47 -8.48 32.40
C THR A 51 -10.36 -7.05 31.86
N MET A 52 -11.49 -6.39 31.61
CA MET A 52 -11.52 -4.98 31.27
C MET A 52 -12.61 -4.26 32.09
N HIS A 53 -12.28 -3.06 32.58
CA HIS A 53 -13.25 -2.13 33.13
C HIS A 53 -13.19 -0.86 32.29
N TYR A 54 -14.33 -0.50 31.73
CA TYR A 54 -14.50 0.70 30.93
C TYR A 54 -15.27 1.73 31.79
N VAL A 55 -14.61 2.84 32.12
CA VAL A 55 -15.22 3.95 32.82
C VAL A 55 -15.58 5.02 31.79
N ASP A 56 -16.86 5.23 31.57
CA ASP A 56 -17.35 6.15 30.54
C ASP A 56 -17.28 7.64 30.96
N GLU A 57 -17.76 8.50 30.07
CA GLU A 57 -17.78 9.96 30.27
C GLU A 57 -18.65 10.40 31.48
N ASN A 58 -19.55 9.54 31.97
CA ASN A 58 -20.45 9.78 33.08
C ASN A 58 -20.02 9.08 34.39
N ASP A 59 -18.77 8.55 34.39
CA ASP A 59 -18.21 7.75 35.50
C ASP A 59 -18.92 6.40 35.72
N ALA A 60 -19.76 5.95 34.78
CA ALA A 60 -20.33 4.62 34.82
C ALA A 60 -19.30 3.57 34.44
N VAL A 61 -19.24 2.49 35.23
CA VAL A 61 -18.27 1.40 35.03
C VAL A 61 -18.96 0.22 34.36
N THR A 62 -18.49 -0.17 33.16
CA THR A 62 -18.86 -1.42 32.52
C THR A 62 -17.72 -2.41 32.70
N ALA A 63 -18.02 -3.57 33.27
CA ALA A 63 -17.05 -4.65 33.50
C ALA A 63 -17.18 -5.75 32.45
N TYR A 64 -16.05 -6.24 31.97
CA TYR A 64 -15.92 -7.40 31.10
C TYR A 64 -14.98 -8.40 31.79
N ASP A 65 -15.56 -9.52 32.25
CA ASP A 65 -14.86 -10.50 33.08
C ASP A 65 -13.84 -11.32 32.29
N SER A 66 -13.98 -11.38 30.96
CA SER A 66 -13.03 -12.06 30.10
C SER A 66 -13.00 -11.45 28.68
N LEU A 67 -11.80 -11.10 28.26
CA LEU A 67 -11.45 -10.76 26.88
C LEU A 67 -10.03 -11.24 26.58
N GLN A 68 -9.63 -11.13 25.35
CA GLN A 68 -8.27 -11.44 24.91
C GLN A 68 -7.58 -10.16 24.42
N ILE A 69 -6.30 -10.00 24.75
CA ILE A 69 -5.47 -8.88 24.31
C ILE A 69 -4.13 -9.37 23.79
N ARG A 70 -3.64 -8.76 22.70
CA ARG A 70 -2.30 -8.97 22.16
C ARG A 70 -1.71 -7.68 21.58
N GLY A 71 -0.44 -7.68 21.30
CA GLY A 71 0.18 -6.61 20.51
C GLY A 71 -0.37 -6.55 19.09
N ARG A 72 -0.14 -5.41 18.42
CA ARG A 72 -0.44 -5.23 16.98
C ARG A 72 0.56 -4.30 16.32
N GLY A 73 0.45 -4.22 14.98
CA GLY A 73 1.29 -3.36 14.14
C GLY A 73 2.64 -4.01 13.82
N ASN A 74 3.30 -3.49 12.82
CA ASN A 74 4.62 -3.92 12.38
C ASN A 74 5.69 -3.02 13.03
N SER A 75 6.02 -1.87 12.42
CA SER A 75 6.98 -0.92 13.00
C SER A 75 6.57 -0.41 14.38
N THR A 76 5.27 -0.12 14.56
CA THR A 76 4.72 0.45 15.81
C THR A 76 4.78 -0.50 17.00
N TRP A 77 4.82 -1.83 16.79
CA TRP A 77 5.05 -2.80 17.86
C TRP A 77 6.46 -2.69 18.46
N GLY A 78 7.43 -2.16 17.70
CA GLY A 78 8.78 -1.87 18.17
C GLY A 78 8.88 -0.64 19.11
N PHE A 79 7.87 0.22 19.15
CA PHE A 79 7.92 1.45 19.95
C PHE A 79 7.74 1.17 21.45
N ALA A 80 8.21 2.09 22.29
CA ALA A 80 8.02 2.00 23.75
C ALA A 80 6.53 2.07 24.13
N LYS A 81 5.77 2.98 23.52
CA LYS A 81 4.30 3.07 23.65
C LYS A 81 3.66 2.17 22.60
N LYS A 82 3.25 0.98 23.01
CA LYS A 82 2.80 -0.11 22.12
C LYS A 82 1.30 -0.03 21.81
N PRO A 83 0.89 -0.31 20.56
CA PRO A 83 -0.51 -0.51 20.23
C PRO A 83 -0.96 -1.96 20.53
N TYR A 84 -2.29 -2.13 20.75
CA TYR A 84 -2.86 -3.43 21.08
C TYR A 84 -4.10 -3.74 20.23
N ARG A 85 -4.43 -5.03 20.14
CA ARG A 85 -5.70 -5.56 19.65
C ARG A 85 -6.41 -6.25 20.80
N ILE A 86 -7.69 -5.93 21.01
CA ILE A 86 -8.55 -6.60 21.97
C ILE A 86 -9.62 -7.40 21.24
N LYS A 87 -10.01 -8.54 21.83
CA LYS A 87 -11.04 -9.43 21.28
C LYS A 87 -11.95 -9.90 22.41
N PHE A 88 -13.21 -9.49 22.34
CA PHE A 88 -14.25 -9.90 23.29
C PHE A 88 -14.79 -11.29 22.97
N GLN A 89 -15.39 -11.96 23.95
CA GLN A 89 -16.13 -13.20 23.73
C GLN A 89 -17.36 -12.97 22.88
N ASP A 90 -18.11 -11.93 23.19
CA ASP A 90 -19.28 -11.50 22.44
C ASP A 90 -19.01 -10.23 21.65
N LYS A 91 -19.90 -9.94 20.69
CA LYS A 91 -19.80 -8.68 19.92
C LYS A 91 -20.19 -7.50 20.81
N GLU A 92 -19.35 -6.45 20.86
CA GLU A 92 -19.55 -5.25 21.65
C GLU A 92 -19.62 -3.99 20.79
N ARG A 93 -20.18 -2.88 21.32
CA ARG A 93 -20.24 -1.55 20.68
C ARG A 93 -19.40 -0.56 21.47
N LEU A 94 -18.13 -0.43 21.14
CA LEU A 94 -17.24 0.50 21.86
C LEU A 94 -17.28 1.94 21.32
N LEU A 95 -17.70 2.14 20.07
CA LEU A 95 -17.62 3.43 19.37
C LEU A 95 -18.96 4.17 19.24
N GLY A 96 -20.04 3.62 19.80
CA GLY A 96 -21.36 4.23 19.77
C GLY A 96 -22.44 3.34 19.13
N ALA A 97 -23.71 3.74 19.31
CA ALA A 97 -24.85 2.94 18.90
C ALA A 97 -25.02 2.84 17.37
N ASP A 98 -24.53 3.82 16.64
CA ASP A 98 -24.54 3.96 15.18
C ASP A 98 -23.37 3.24 14.51
N ARG A 99 -22.37 2.79 15.27
CA ARG A 99 -21.17 2.09 14.77
C ARG A 99 -21.32 0.57 14.84
N ALA A 100 -20.31 -0.13 14.34
CA ALA A 100 -20.30 -1.59 14.27
C ALA A 100 -20.46 -2.26 15.65
N LYS A 101 -21.08 -3.43 15.69
CA LYS A 101 -21.04 -4.35 16.81
C LYS A 101 -20.09 -5.48 16.47
N ALA A 102 -18.93 -5.57 17.14
CA ALA A 102 -17.84 -6.45 16.77
C ALA A 102 -17.14 -7.08 17.98
N LYS A 103 -16.43 -8.18 17.74
CA LYS A 103 -15.58 -8.80 18.77
C LYS A 103 -14.22 -8.13 18.86
N SER A 104 -13.66 -7.72 17.73
CA SER A 104 -12.28 -7.22 17.64
C SER A 104 -12.23 -5.70 17.48
N TRP A 105 -11.33 -5.07 18.27
CA TRP A 105 -11.10 -3.64 18.30
C TRP A 105 -9.61 -3.34 18.41
N THR A 106 -9.19 -2.16 17.93
CA THR A 106 -7.81 -1.71 18.04
C THR A 106 -7.66 -0.63 19.13
N LEU A 107 -6.54 -0.68 19.84
CA LEU A 107 -6.06 0.40 20.72
C LEU A 107 -4.80 0.97 20.08
N LEU A 108 -4.96 2.04 19.29
CA LEU A 108 -3.88 2.73 18.62
C LEU A 108 -3.13 3.61 19.60
N ALA A 109 -1.81 3.51 19.62
CA ALA A 109 -0.98 4.28 20.54
C ALA A 109 -0.68 5.70 20.04
N ASN A 110 -0.77 5.95 18.73
CA ASN A 110 -0.40 7.20 18.05
C ASN A 110 0.97 7.74 18.52
N ALA A 111 1.95 6.83 18.70
CA ALA A 111 3.20 7.16 19.38
C ALA A 111 4.12 8.08 18.56
N ALA A 112 4.12 7.91 17.23
CA ALA A 112 4.88 8.74 16.30
C ALA A 112 4.16 10.06 15.95
N ASP A 113 2.86 10.15 16.26
CA ASP A 113 2.05 11.36 16.07
C ASP A 113 1.95 12.17 17.37
N LYS A 114 2.72 13.26 17.45
CA LYS A 114 2.68 14.14 18.64
C LYS A 114 1.42 14.98 18.75
N SER A 115 0.64 15.12 17.69
CA SER A 115 -0.71 15.68 17.75
C SER A 115 -1.74 14.70 18.32
N LEU A 116 -1.44 13.38 18.30
CA LEU A 116 -2.31 12.26 18.67
C LEU A 116 -3.56 12.08 17.78
N ILE A 117 -3.81 12.97 16.83
CA ILE A 117 -5.10 13.08 16.11
C ILE A 117 -5.03 12.85 14.59
N ARG A 118 -3.84 12.66 13.99
CA ARG A 118 -3.71 12.52 12.52
C ARG A 118 -4.58 11.42 11.95
N ASN A 119 -4.57 10.22 12.54
CA ASN A 119 -5.44 9.12 12.16
C ASN A 119 -6.93 9.49 12.25
N ALA A 120 -7.33 10.15 13.34
CA ALA A 120 -8.72 10.58 13.55
C ALA A 120 -9.14 11.66 12.54
N VAL A 121 -8.29 12.65 12.29
CA VAL A 121 -8.55 13.73 11.30
C VAL A 121 -8.69 13.16 9.90
N THR A 122 -7.83 12.20 9.52
CA THR A 122 -7.93 11.54 8.22
C THR A 122 -9.20 10.71 8.10
N SER A 123 -9.60 10.00 9.15
CA SER A 123 -10.88 9.28 9.16
C SER A 123 -12.08 10.21 8.99
N LEU A 124 -12.09 11.34 9.70
CA LEU A 124 -13.12 12.38 9.56
C LEU A 124 -13.10 13.03 8.17
N MET A 125 -11.91 13.18 7.55
CA MET A 125 -11.81 13.58 6.14
C MET A 125 -12.52 12.57 5.23
N GLY A 126 -12.28 11.29 5.43
CA GLY A 126 -12.98 10.23 4.70
C GLY A 126 -14.50 10.26 4.89
N GLU A 127 -14.98 10.57 6.12
CA GLU A 127 -16.42 10.73 6.39
C GLU A 127 -17.04 11.93 5.67
N PHE A 128 -16.26 12.95 5.34
CA PHE A 128 -16.70 14.09 4.54
C PHE A 128 -16.85 13.76 3.05
N THR A 129 -16.25 12.66 2.62
CA THR A 129 -16.28 12.19 1.21
C THR A 129 -17.41 11.17 0.99
N SER A 130 -17.41 10.47 -0.15
CA SER A 130 -18.34 9.38 -0.45
C SER A 130 -17.82 8.00 -0.07
N LEU A 131 -16.69 7.90 0.65
CA LEU A 131 -16.18 6.62 1.13
C LEU A 131 -17.18 5.96 2.09
N LYS A 132 -17.61 4.74 1.75
CA LYS A 132 -18.71 4.04 2.45
C LYS A 132 -18.39 3.73 3.92
N PHE A 133 -17.12 3.55 4.25
CA PHE A 133 -16.66 3.27 5.60
C PHE A 133 -15.35 3.99 5.89
N ASN A 134 -15.29 4.58 7.08
CA ASN A 134 -14.06 5.14 7.65
C ASN A 134 -13.97 4.73 9.12
N PRO A 135 -12.79 4.26 9.60
CA PRO A 135 -12.64 3.79 10.97
C PRO A 135 -12.89 4.91 11.95
N ALA A 136 -13.82 4.72 12.87
CA ALA A 136 -14.08 5.71 13.90
C ALA A 136 -12.94 5.80 14.93
N ALA A 137 -12.83 6.94 15.61
CA ALA A 137 -11.86 7.20 16.66
C ALA A 137 -12.57 7.58 17.95
N LYS A 138 -12.33 6.84 19.02
CA LYS A 138 -12.71 7.21 20.39
C LYS A 138 -11.47 7.26 21.25
N PHE A 139 -11.13 8.45 21.75
CA PHE A 139 -9.96 8.63 22.60
C PHE A 139 -10.25 8.19 24.02
N VAL A 140 -9.30 7.52 24.64
CA VAL A 140 -9.38 6.99 26.00
C VAL A 140 -8.04 7.14 26.72
N ASP A 141 -8.08 7.22 28.02
CA ASP A 141 -6.93 6.98 28.88
C ASP A 141 -6.78 5.47 29.11
N PHE A 142 -5.59 4.93 28.95
CA PHE A 142 -5.37 3.50 29.03
C PHE A 142 -4.48 3.10 30.21
N VAL A 143 -4.96 2.13 30.99
CA VAL A 143 -4.25 1.54 32.14
C VAL A 143 -4.14 0.03 31.91
N LEU A 144 -2.93 -0.50 31.93
CA LEU A 144 -2.64 -1.93 31.78
C LEU A 144 -1.94 -2.45 33.03
N ASN A 145 -2.53 -3.45 33.68
CA ASN A 145 -1.98 -4.05 34.92
C ASN A 145 -1.60 -2.98 35.96
N GLY A 146 -2.51 -2.03 36.19
CA GLY A 146 -2.31 -0.92 37.12
C GLY A 146 -1.42 0.22 36.63
N ASN A 147 -0.72 0.07 35.49
CA ASN A 147 0.18 1.09 34.95
C ASN A 147 -0.56 1.97 33.93
N TYR A 148 -0.61 3.27 34.16
CA TYR A 148 -1.12 4.23 33.18
C TYR A 148 -0.20 4.26 31.96
N LEU A 149 -0.74 4.01 30.76
CA LEU A 149 0.02 3.98 29.52
C LEU A 149 -0.17 5.23 28.63
N GLY A 150 -1.05 6.13 29.03
CA GLY A 150 -1.27 7.38 28.29
C GLY A 150 -2.58 7.40 27.51
N ASN A 151 -2.69 8.38 26.62
CA ASN A 151 -3.78 8.51 25.67
C ASN A 151 -3.71 7.44 24.59
N TYR A 152 -4.83 6.79 24.30
CA TYR A 152 -4.99 5.82 23.21
C TYR A 152 -6.25 6.13 22.42
N GLN A 153 -6.30 5.65 21.18
CA GLN A 153 -7.47 5.71 20.32
C GLN A 153 -8.04 4.30 20.16
N ILE A 154 -9.29 4.08 20.63
CA ILE A 154 -10.05 2.90 20.22
C ILE A 154 -10.52 3.16 18.79
N SER A 155 -10.29 2.21 17.90
CA SER A 155 -10.72 2.28 16.52
C SER A 155 -11.23 0.94 16.02
N ASP A 156 -11.93 0.98 14.89
CA ASP A 156 -12.37 -0.21 14.21
C ASP A 156 -11.19 -1.09 13.79
N GLN A 157 -11.39 -2.40 13.83
CA GLN A 157 -10.52 -3.35 13.13
C GLN A 157 -10.92 -3.39 11.65
N MET A 158 -9.94 -3.43 10.74
CA MET A 158 -10.19 -3.70 9.33
C MET A 158 -10.71 -5.12 9.18
N GLU A 159 -12.00 -5.26 8.93
CA GLU A 159 -12.68 -6.54 8.73
C GLU A 159 -13.96 -6.36 7.91
N VAL A 160 -14.37 -7.40 7.22
CA VAL A 160 -15.70 -7.45 6.58
C VAL A 160 -16.76 -7.62 7.67
N ARG A 161 -17.66 -6.66 7.75
CA ARG A 161 -18.75 -6.63 8.72
C ARG A 161 -19.72 -5.48 8.42
N LYS A 162 -20.98 -5.67 8.75
CA LYS A 162 -21.98 -4.61 8.74
C LYS A 162 -21.48 -3.38 9.53
N ARG A 163 -21.53 -2.19 8.90
CA ARG A 163 -21.03 -0.91 9.40
C ARG A 163 -19.49 -0.82 9.56
N ARG A 164 -18.74 -1.74 8.96
CA ARG A 164 -17.33 -1.66 8.61
C ARG A 164 -17.22 -1.81 7.09
N VAL A 165 -16.35 -2.64 6.58
CA VAL A 165 -16.41 -2.99 5.15
C VAL A 165 -17.63 -3.90 4.96
N ASP A 166 -18.73 -3.30 4.53
CA ASP A 166 -20.05 -3.94 4.45
C ASP A 166 -20.24 -4.54 3.05
N VAL A 167 -19.60 -5.66 2.82
CA VAL A 167 -19.76 -6.52 1.65
C VAL A 167 -20.32 -7.86 2.08
N VAL A 168 -20.79 -8.66 1.14
CA VAL A 168 -21.37 -9.98 1.42
C VAL A 168 -20.36 -10.82 2.20
N GLU A 169 -20.75 -11.26 3.41
CA GLU A 169 -19.98 -12.27 4.15
C GLU A 169 -20.16 -13.61 3.43
N GLN A 170 -19.06 -14.25 3.03
CA GLN A 170 -19.13 -15.54 2.34
C GLN A 170 -19.46 -16.63 3.35
N ASP A 171 -20.49 -17.42 3.08
CA ASP A 171 -20.89 -18.53 3.94
C ASP A 171 -19.85 -19.65 3.90
N LEU A 172 -19.41 -20.09 5.08
CA LEU A 172 -18.47 -21.19 5.23
C LEU A 172 -19.11 -22.34 6.02
N PRO A 173 -18.83 -23.61 5.64
CA PRO A 173 -18.04 -24.06 4.50
C PRO A 173 -18.72 -23.76 3.16
N LEU A 174 -17.93 -23.41 2.13
CA LEU A 174 -18.45 -23.18 0.79
C LEU A 174 -19.04 -24.46 0.19
N LEU A 175 -20.21 -24.34 -0.42
CA LEU A 175 -20.82 -25.38 -1.23
C LEU A 175 -20.45 -25.19 -2.71
N ASP A 176 -20.55 -26.26 -3.52
CA ASP A 176 -20.27 -26.20 -4.98
C ASP A 176 -21.15 -25.18 -5.73
N THR A 177 -22.29 -24.80 -5.14
CA THR A 177 -23.22 -23.80 -5.66
C THR A 177 -22.97 -22.40 -5.14
N SER A 178 -21.98 -22.19 -4.27
CA SER A 178 -21.68 -20.88 -3.70
C SER A 178 -21.15 -19.92 -4.76
N ASP A 179 -21.67 -18.68 -4.75
CA ASP A 179 -21.12 -17.60 -5.56
C ASP A 179 -19.90 -17.01 -4.88
N ILE A 180 -18.74 -17.20 -5.51
CA ILE A 180 -17.44 -16.71 -5.02
C ILE A 180 -17.00 -15.41 -5.70
N SER A 181 -17.89 -14.73 -6.43
CA SER A 181 -17.54 -13.54 -7.22
C SER A 181 -17.26 -12.29 -6.40
N GLY A 182 -17.56 -12.31 -5.10
CA GLY A 182 -17.37 -11.15 -4.24
C GLY A 182 -17.39 -11.46 -2.75
N GLY A 183 -17.34 -10.40 -1.98
CA GLY A 183 -17.11 -10.45 -0.54
C GLY A 183 -15.61 -10.58 -0.23
N TYR A 184 -14.75 -9.80 -0.90
CA TYR A 184 -13.30 -9.76 -0.63
C TYR A 184 -12.88 -8.41 -0.07
N LEU A 185 -12.01 -8.45 0.94
CA LEU A 185 -11.25 -7.30 1.43
C LEU A 185 -9.77 -7.56 1.18
N LEU A 186 -9.10 -6.61 0.54
CA LEU A 186 -7.71 -6.69 0.13
C LEU A 186 -6.90 -5.55 0.74
N GLU A 187 -5.62 -5.79 0.98
CA GLU A 187 -4.66 -4.81 1.48
C GLU A 187 -3.38 -4.86 0.64
N VAL A 188 -2.86 -3.71 0.27
CA VAL A 188 -1.48 -3.63 -0.26
C VAL A 188 -0.53 -3.73 0.92
N ASP A 189 0.11 -4.90 1.08
CA ASP A 189 0.94 -5.21 2.25
C ASP A 189 2.39 -5.47 1.85
N GLY A 190 3.26 -4.51 2.17
CA GLY A 190 4.71 -4.63 1.92
C GLY A 190 5.42 -5.65 2.82
N PHE A 191 4.79 -6.13 3.90
CA PHE A 191 5.35 -7.14 4.79
C PHE A 191 5.03 -8.57 4.35
N MET A 192 4.02 -8.73 3.49
CA MET A 192 3.59 -10.02 2.95
C MET A 192 3.22 -11.03 4.06
N ASP A 193 2.56 -10.56 5.11
CA ASP A 193 2.09 -11.39 6.22
C ASP A 193 0.77 -12.11 5.87
N GLY A 194 0.71 -13.43 6.04
CA GLY A 194 -0.49 -14.24 5.78
C GLY A 194 -0.68 -14.61 4.30
N ASN A 195 -1.95 -14.71 3.83
CA ASN A 195 -2.26 -15.08 2.45
C ASN A 195 -2.03 -13.92 1.48
N CYS A 196 -0.81 -13.84 0.99
CA CYS A 196 -0.34 -12.79 0.10
C CYS A 196 0.00 -13.32 -1.29
N PHE A 197 -0.04 -12.41 -2.27
CA PHE A 197 0.48 -12.63 -3.62
C PHE A 197 1.02 -11.31 -4.19
N THR A 198 1.91 -11.43 -5.16
CA THR A 198 2.41 -10.28 -5.90
C THR A 198 1.85 -10.30 -7.31
N THR A 199 1.32 -9.18 -7.78
CA THR A 199 0.79 -9.07 -9.14
C THR A 199 1.91 -9.16 -10.17
N SER A 200 1.61 -9.67 -11.37
CA SER A 200 2.64 -9.93 -12.41
C SER A 200 3.05 -8.68 -13.18
N THR A 201 2.13 -7.73 -13.38
CA THR A 201 2.38 -6.56 -14.24
C THR A 201 3.06 -5.42 -13.49
N TYR A 202 2.55 -5.06 -12.33
CA TYR A 202 3.05 -3.93 -11.55
C TYR A 202 3.77 -4.32 -10.26
N SER A 203 3.88 -5.63 -9.98
CA SER A 203 4.54 -6.16 -8.79
C SER A 203 3.94 -5.62 -7.48
N VAL A 204 2.62 -5.41 -7.44
CA VAL A 204 1.92 -4.97 -6.25
C VAL A 204 1.75 -6.14 -5.29
N PRO A 205 2.28 -6.06 -4.05
CA PRO A 205 2.07 -7.09 -3.05
C PRO A 205 0.70 -6.92 -2.41
N ILE A 206 -0.16 -7.92 -2.53
CA ILE A 206 -1.54 -7.90 -2.06
C ILE A 206 -1.76 -9.01 -1.05
N ARG A 207 -2.32 -8.65 0.09
CA ARG A 207 -2.86 -9.56 1.09
C ARG A 207 -4.37 -9.70 0.91
N ILE A 208 -4.86 -10.92 1.00
CA ILE A 208 -6.29 -11.19 1.13
C ILE A 208 -6.62 -11.12 2.63
N VAL A 209 -7.30 -10.06 3.05
CA VAL A 209 -7.68 -9.84 4.45
C VAL A 209 -8.97 -10.58 4.79
N TYR A 210 -9.88 -10.69 3.80
CA TYR A 210 -11.09 -11.49 3.91
C TYR A 210 -11.40 -12.16 2.55
N PRO A 211 -11.79 -13.44 2.54
CA PRO A 211 -11.91 -14.35 3.69
C PRO A 211 -10.60 -14.52 4.47
N ASP A 212 -10.72 -14.85 5.79
CA ASP A 212 -9.54 -15.04 6.67
C ASP A 212 -8.67 -16.21 6.19
N ASP A 213 -7.38 -16.20 6.53
CA ASP A 213 -6.39 -17.21 6.09
C ASP A 213 -6.80 -18.65 6.43
N GLU A 214 -7.54 -18.84 7.53
CA GLU A 214 -8.02 -20.16 7.99
C GLU A 214 -9.28 -20.61 7.26
N ASP A 215 -10.02 -19.69 6.63
CA ASP A 215 -11.34 -19.93 6.06
C ASP A 215 -11.32 -19.95 4.52
N ILE A 216 -10.39 -19.24 3.88
CA ILE A 216 -10.34 -19.11 2.42
C ILE A 216 -10.02 -20.45 1.74
N VAL A 217 -10.83 -20.84 0.76
CA VAL A 217 -10.59 -22.04 -0.04
C VAL A 217 -9.87 -21.73 -1.36
N ALA A 218 -9.31 -22.78 -2.00
CA ALA A 218 -8.49 -22.63 -3.20
C ALA A 218 -9.20 -21.92 -4.36
N SER A 219 -10.51 -22.17 -4.56
CA SER A 219 -11.30 -21.53 -5.63
C SER A 219 -11.44 -20.02 -5.41
N GLN A 220 -11.70 -19.58 -4.17
CA GLN A 220 -11.77 -18.16 -3.82
C GLN A 220 -10.43 -17.47 -4.04
N ASN A 221 -9.35 -18.11 -3.58
CA ASN A 221 -7.98 -17.60 -3.72
C ASN A 221 -7.61 -17.43 -5.21
N GLN A 222 -7.92 -18.42 -6.05
CA GLN A 222 -7.69 -18.36 -7.49
C GLN A 222 -8.55 -17.28 -8.16
N TYR A 223 -9.82 -17.17 -7.78
CA TYR A 223 -10.72 -16.18 -8.33
C TYR A 223 -10.20 -14.74 -8.12
N ILE A 224 -9.93 -14.38 -6.87
CA ILE A 224 -9.54 -12.99 -6.58
C ILE A 224 -8.16 -12.64 -7.16
N LYS A 225 -7.21 -13.59 -7.17
CA LYS A 225 -5.91 -13.40 -7.83
C LYS A 225 -6.06 -13.18 -9.33
N LYS A 226 -6.91 -13.99 -9.97
CA LYS A 226 -7.20 -13.82 -11.40
C LYS A 226 -7.90 -12.50 -11.68
N TYR A 227 -8.87 -12.12 -10.85
CA TYR A 227 -9.59 -10.86 -11.00
C TYR A 227 -8.64 -9.65 -10.98
N ILE A 228 -7.69 -9.60 -10.04
CA ILE A 228 -6.68 -8.53 -9.97
C ILE A 228 -5.71 -8.59 -11.16
N ALA A 229 -5.32 -9.77 -11.62
CA ALA A 229 -4.47 -9.92 -12.80
C ALA A 229 -5.19 -9.45 -14.08
N ASP A 230 -6.48 -9.76 -14.22
CA ASP A 230 -7.31 -9.27 -15.32
C ASP A 230 -7.46 -7.74 -15.29
N PHE A 231 -7.70 -7.15 -14.11
CA PHE A 231 -7.71 -5.71 -13.92
C PHE A 231 -6.40 -5.05 -14.36
N GLU A 232 -5.24 -5.57 -13.92
CA GLU A 232 -3.95 -5.04 -14.36
C GLU A 232 -3.71 -5.21 -15.86
N THR A 233 -4.17 -6.32 -16.42
CA THR A 233 -4.10 -6.55 -17.88
C THR A 233 -4.87 -5.48 -18.63
N VAL A 234 -6.08 -5.17 -18.18
CA VAL A 234 -6.91 -4.11 -18.77
C VAL A 234 -6.28 -2.73 -18.57
N LEU A 235 -5.80 -2.44 -17.37
CA LEU A 235 -5.14 -1.17 -17.05
C LEU A 235 -3.88 -0.95 -17.91
N ASN A 236 -3.16 -2.02 -18.25
CA ASN A 236 -1.95 -1.95 -19.10
C ASN A 236 -2.25 -2.04 -20.60
N SER A 237 -3.49 -2.30 -21.01
CA SER A 237 -3.89 -2.46 -22.41
C SER A 237 -3.87 -1.12 -23.18
N ARG A 238 -4.04 -1.20 -24.51
CA ARG A 238 -4.21 -0.02 -25.37
C ARG A 238 -5.55 0.68 -25.11
N ASP A 239 -6.57 -0.12 -24.80
CA ASP A 239 -7.94 0.36 -24.55
C ASP A 239 -8.19 0.72 -23.09
N TYR A 240 -7.11 0.90 -22.28
CA TYR A 240 -7.20 1.15 -20.84
C TYR A 240 -8.13 2.33 -20.48
N ALA A 241 -8.18 3.36 -21.31
CA ALA A 241 -8.99 4.56 -21.13
C ALA A 241 -10.38 4.48 -21.78
N ASP A 242 -10.74 3.32 -22.36
CA ASP A 242 -12.10 3.09 -22.88
C ASP A 242 -13.09 3.02 -21.71
N PRO A 243 -14.24 3.72 -21.75
CA PRO A 243 -15.18 3.73 -20.64
C PRO A 243 -15.80 2.37 -20.32
N ASP A 244 -15.98 1.51 -21.34
CA ASP A 244 -16.71 0.24 -21.22
C ASP A 244 -15.78 -0.98 -21.14
N LYS A 245 -14.56 -0.89 -21.70
CA LYS A 245 -13.60 -1.99 -21.79
C LYS A 245 -12.35 -1.76 -20.97
N GLY A 246 -12.04 -0.50 -20.65
CA GLY A 246 -10.88 -0.10 -19.88
C GLY A 246 -11.09 -0.22 -18.37
N TYR A 247 -10.12 0.32 -17.60
CA TYR A 247 -10.13 0.22 -16.13
C TYR A 247 -11.36 0.84 -15.47
N ARG A 248 -12.05 1.77 -16.16
CA ARG A 248 -13.27 2.43 -15.64
C ARG A 248 -14.40 1.44 -15.38
N ALA A 249 -14.45 0.34 -16.14
CA ALA A 249 -15.43 -0.74 -15.93
C ALA A 249 -15.08 -1.66 -14.74
N TRP A 250 -13.90 -1.47 -14.13
CA TRP A 250 -13.36 -2.31 -13.06
C TRP A 250 -13.30 -1.61 -11.70
N VAL A 251 -13.45 -0.29 -11.66
CA VAL A 251 -13.27 0.48 -10.42
C VAL A 251 -14.47 1.39 -10.16
N ASP A 252 -14.89 1.50 -8.91
CA ASP A 252 -15.78 2.57 -8.49
C ASP A 252 -15.01 3.89 -8.50
N SER A 253 -15.34 4.74 -9.45
CA SER A 253 -14.59 5.95 -9.75
C SER A 253 -14.64 6.99 -8.62
N MET A 254 -15.73 7.01 -7.83
CA MET A 254 -15.86 7.98 -6.74
C MET A 254 -15.06 7.56 -5.53
N SER A 255 -15.13 6.29 -5.12
CA SER A 255 -14.29 5.81 -4.01
C SER A 255 -12.80 5.90 -4.33
N LEU A 256 -12.42 5.60 -5.58
CA LEU A 256 -11.05 5.78 -6.05
C LEU A 256 -10.60 7.24 -5.97
N ALA A 257 -11.43 8.18 -6.48
CA ALA A 257 -11.11 9.61 -6.46
C ALA A 257 -11.01 10.15 -5.03
N ASP A 258 -11.96 9.81 -4.17
CA ASP A 258 -11.99 10.27 -2.79
C ASP A 258 -10.82 9.71 -1.96
N TRP A 259 -10.52 8.40 -2.08
CA TRP A 259 -9.35 7.80 -1.46
C TRP A 259 -8.05 8.46 -1.93
N TYR A 260 -7.91 8.66 -3.24
CA TYR A 260 -6.73 9.27 -3.83
C TYR A 260 -6.54 10.72 -3.36
N ILE A 261 -7.60 11.53 -3.40
CA ILE A 261 -7.58 12.91 -2.92
C ILE A 261 -7.21 12.98 -1.44
N CYS A 262 -7.77 12.10 -0.59
CA CYS A 262 -7.41 12.04 0.82
C CYS A 262 -5.94 11.66 1.02
N THR A 263 -5.42 10.71 0.25
CA THR A 263 -4.01 10.30 0.31
C THR A 263 -3.08 11.42 -0.09
N GLU A 264 -3.40 12.16 -1.15
CA GLU A 264 -2.61 13.32 -1.59
C GLU A 264 -2.73 14.49 -0.61
N LEU A 265 -3.93 14.83 -0.13
CA LEU A 265 -4.15 15.96 0.80
C LEU A 265 -3.48 15.75 2.16
N THR A 266 -3.33 14.51 2.59
CA THR A 266 -2.58 14.17 3.80
C THR A 266 -1.08 14.07 3.57
N ALA A 267 -0.65 14.06 2.30
CA ALA A 267 0.73 13.82 1.90
C ALA A 267 1.36 12.63 2.63
N ASN A 268 0.63 11.53 2.70
CA ASN A 268 1.10 10.31 3.32
C ASN A 268 2.14 9.63 2.43
N ILE A 269 3.41 9.68 2.82
CA ILE A 269 4.50 9.07 2.03
C ILE A 269 4.40 7.56 1.91
N ASP A 270 3.72 6.90 2.84
CA ASP A 270 3.41 5.46 2.80
C ASP A 270 1.96 5.21 2.30
N GLY A 271 1.28 6.21 1.73
CA GLY A 271 -0.13 6.14 1.35
C GLY A 271 -0.48 5.14 0.26
N PHE A 272 0.52 4.58 -0.43
CA PHE A 272 0.36 3.49 -1.41
C PHE A 272 0.81 2.12 -0.85
N TRP A 273 1.19 2.07 0.44
CA TRP A 273 1.20 0.90 1.31
C TRP A 273 0.00 0.93 2.25
N SER A 274 -0.34 -0.16 2.88
CA SER A 274 -1.51 -0.27 3.78
C SER A 274 -2.79 0.28 3.15
N THR A 275 -2.88 0.22 1.82
CA THR A 275 -4.04 0.64 1.03
C THR A 275 -5.05 -0.49 1.00
N TYR A 276 -6.27 -0.19 1.45
CA TYR A 276 -7.37 -1.15 1.40
C TYR A 276 -8.25 -0.91 0.17
N PHE A 277 -8.75 -1.99 -0.39
CA PHE A 277 -9.80 -2.01 -1.41
C PHE A 277 -10.59 -3.31 -1.30
N TYR A 278 -11.82 -3.28 -1.77
CA TYR A 278 -12.72 -4.41 -1.62
C TYR A 278 -13.57 -4.62 -2.87
N LYS A 279 -14.04 -5.85 -3.04
CA LYS A 279 -14.94 -6.26 -4.11
C LYS A 279 -16.17 -6.93 -3.50
N ASP A 280 -17.36 -6.39 -3.81
CA ASP A 280 -18.60 -7.01 -3.41
C ASP A 280 -19.06 -8.08 -4.43
N GLN A 281 -19.94 -8.94 -4.00
CA GLN A 281 -20.58 -9.95 -4.84
C GLN A 281 -21.60 -9.34 -5.82
N ALA A 282 -22.20 -8.19 -5.44
CA ALA A 282 -23.27 -7.56 -6.18
C ALA A 282 -22.86 -6.96 -7.54
N ASP A 283 -21.59 -6.68 -7.74
CA ASP A 283 -21.07 -6.04 -8.95
C ASP A 283 -19.66 -6.49 -9.31
N SER A 284 -19.10 -5.91 -10.37
CA SER A 284 -17.74 -6.21 -10.86
C SER A 284 -16.72 -5.15 -10.50
N LEU A 285 -17.01 -4.24 -9.56
CA LEU A 285 -16.15 -3.10 -9.27
C LEU A 285 -15.24 -3.34 -8.08
N LEU A 286 -14.04 -2.75 -8.12
CA LEU A 286 -13.17 -2.52 -6.98
C LEU A 286 -13.53 -1.19 -6.33
N TYR A 287 -13.77 -1.20 -5.03
CA TYR A 287 -14.00 -0.03 -4.20
C TYR A 287 -12.77 0.27 -3.38
N TRP A 288 -12.32 1.53 -3.38
CA TRP A 288 -11.12 1.97 -2.66
C TRP A 288 -11.46 2.47 -1.27
N GLY A 289 -10.56 2.23 -0.32
CA GLY A 289 -10.76 2.50 1.09
C GLY A 289 -11.04 1.21 1.87
N PRO A 290 -11.20 1.34 3.21
CA PRO A 290 -11.17 2.56 4.01
C PRO A 290 -9.76 3.17 4.15
N LEU A 291 -9.70 4.43 4.62
CA LEU A 291 -8.44 5.11 4.95
C LEU A 291 -7.84 4.50 6.22
N TRP A 292 -6.54 4.16 6.17
CA TRP A 292 -5.84 3.52 7.28
C TRP A 292 -4.36 3.89 7.31
N ASP A 293 -3.79 4.03 8.53
CA ASP A 293 -2.36 4.22 8.78
C ASP A 293 -1.80 5.59 8.35
N TYR A 294 -2.36 6.67 8.93
CA TYR A 294 -2.01 8.06 8.60
C TYR A 294 -1.30 8.80 9.76
N ASP A 295 -0.74 8.12 10.75
CA ASP A 295 -0.07 8.76 11.89
C ASP A 295 1.26 9.44 11.52
N ILE A 296 1.89 9.03 10.41
CA ILE A 296 3.09 9.66 9.86
C ILE A 296 2.83 10.64 8.71
N ALA A 297 1.56 10.83 8.33
CA ALA A 297 1.12 11.76 7.29
C ALA A 297 1.29 13.25 7.70
N TYR A 298 0.87 14.17 6.84
CA TYR A 298 0.91 15.62 7.08
C TYR A 298 2.34 16.12 7.36
N ASN A 299 3.30 15.74 6.51
CA ASN A 299 4.71 16.11 6.59
C ASN A 299 5.37 15.72 7.94
N ASN A 300 5.02 14.57 8.50
CA ASN A 300 5.55 14.11 9.79
C ASN A 300 6.63 13.01 9.65
N ASP A 301 7.36 12.95 8.53
CA ASP A 301 8.31 11.89 8.28
C ASP A 301 9.59 12.39 7.57
N THR A 302 10.76 12.18 8.22
CA THR A 302 12.08 12.58 7.68
C THR A 302 12.57 11.68 6.55
N ARG A 303 11.97 10.51 6.31
CA ARG A 303 12.38 9.62 5.20
C ARG A 303 12.17 10.30 3.85
N LYS A 304 11.13 11.12 3.74
CA LYS A 304 10.83 11.96 2.55
C LYS A 304 10.33 13.33 3.01
N PRO A 305 11.24 14.26 3.32
CA PRO A 305 10.88 15.61 3.79
C PRO A 305 10.34 16.47 2.65
N GLY A 306 9.64 17.56 3.00
CA GLY A 306 9.19 18.56 2.00
C GLY A 306 7.95 18.16 1.23
N THR A 307 7.09 17.33 1.81
CA THR A 307 5.86 16.83 1.17
C THR A 307 4.81 17.90 0.91
N LYS A 308 4.94 19.10 1.50
CA LYS A 308 4.00 20.24 1.28
C LYS A 308 3.81 20.64 -0.18
N THR A 309 4.79 20.36 -1.04
CA THR A 309 4.78 20.70 -2.47
C THR A 309 5.15 19.51 -3.34
N GLN A 310 4.70 18.32 -2.94
CA GLN A 310 4.92 17.07 -3.68
C GLN A 310 3.62 16.29 -3.79
N LEU A 311 3.36 15.70 -4.95
CA LEU A 311 2.33 14.68 -5.10
C LEU A 311 2.89 13.33 -4.63
N MET A 312 2.12 12.61 -3.84
CA MET A 312 2.55 11.31 -3.33
C MET A 312 2.61 10.23 -4.42
N THR A 313 1.83 10.36 -5.48
CA THR A 313 1.99 9.54 -6.70
C THR A 313 3.38 9.65 -7.31
N ASP A 314 4.03 10.79 -7.20
CA ASP A 314 5.38 11.01 -7.75
C ASP A 314 6.47 10.77 -6.67
N TYR A 315 6.16 11.10 -5.42
CA TYR A 315 7.13 11.17 -4.34
C TYR A 315 6.99 10.06 -3.28
N GLY A 316 5.79 9.52 -3.04
CA GLY A 316 5.50 8.51 -2.02
C GLY A 316 6.13 7.14 -2.27
N TYR A 317 6.02 6.27 -1.29
CA TYR A 317 6.37 4.85 -1.38
C TYR A 317 5.15 4.00 -1.73
N GLY A 318 5.38 2.79 -2.23
CA GLY A 318 4.35 1.80 -2.53
C GLY A 318 4.10 1.59 -4.03
N GLN A 319 3.84 0.35 -4.40
CA GLN A 319 3.71 -0.03 -5.82
C GLN A 319 2.36 0.35 -6.42
N THR A 320 1.33 0.51 -5.60
CA THR A 320 -0.02 0.88 -6.09
C THR A 320 -0.04 2.25 -6.78
N LYS A 321 0.95 3.11 -6.50
CA LYS A 321 1.10 4.39 -7.22
C LYS A 321 1.23 4.21 -8.72
N GLU A 322 1.75 3.08 -9.19
CA GLU A 322 1.90 2.81 -10.63
C GLU A 322 0.55 2.59 -11.33
N TRP A 323 -0.45 2.01 -10.63
CA TRP A 323 -1.82 1.98 -11.13
C TRP A 323 -2.38 3.39 -11.30
N ILE A 324 -2.17 4.25 -10.30
CA ILE A 324 -2.64 5.64 -10.31
C ILE A 324 -1.91 6.45 -11.38
N ASN A 325 -0.59 6.30 -11.52
CA ASN A 325 0.20 6.95 -12.57
C ASN A 325 -0.31 6.55 -13.96
N ARG A 326 -0.65 5.27 -14.16
CA ARG A 326 -1.25 4.83 -15.42
C ARG A 326 -2.62 5.47 -15.66
N MET A 327 -3.47 5.57 -14.63
CA MET A 327 -4.78 6.23 -14.72
C MET A 327 -4.64 7.72 -15.00
N TRP A 328 -3.60 8.40 -14.50
CA TRP A 328 -3.31 9.81 -14.82
C TRP A 328 -3.02 10.04 -16.30
N SER A 329 -2.62 9.04 -17.06
CA SER A 329 -2.51 9.11 -18.52
C SER A 329 -3.87 9.20 -19.23
N ASP A 330 -4.98 8.98 -18.53
CA ASP A 330 -6.33 9.15 -19.02
C ASP A 330 -6.83 10.58 -18.72
N PRO A 331 -7.13 11.41 -19.73
CA PRO A 331 -7.66 12.76 -19.52
C PRO A 331 -8.96 12.80 -18.72
N TRP A 332 -9.74 11.73 -18.77
CA TRP A 332 -10.95 11.61 -17.96
C TRP A 332 -10.63 11.54 -16.46
N PHE A 333 -9.63 10.75 -16.07
CA PHE A 333 -9.20 10.65 -14.67
C PHE A 333 -8.71 11.98 -14.13
N ALA A 334 -7.87 12.69 -14.90
CA ALA A 334 -7.41 14.03 -14.55
C ALA A 334 -8.57 15.00 -14.32
N LYS A 335 -9.59 14.98 -15.21
CA LYS A 335 -10.81 15.81 -15.05
C LYS A 335 -11.62 15.39 -13.82
N LEU A 336 -11.74 14.09 -13.55
CA LEU A 336 -12.44 13.55 -12.38
C LEU A 336 -11.80 14.08 -11.09
N ILE A 337 -10.48 13.93 -10.94
CA ILE A 337 -9.76 14.36 -9.74
C ILE A 337 -9.86 15.88 -9.54
N ASN A 338 -9.63 16.68 -10.59
CA ASN A 338 -9.74 18.13 -10.50
C ASN A 338 -11.15 18.60 -10.10
N ARG A 339 -12.16 18.06 -10.75
CA ARG A 339 -13.57 18.38 -10.43
C ARG A 339 -13.90 17.98 -9.00
N ARG A 340 -13.58 16.73 -8.62
CA ARG A 340 -13.93 16.21 -7.30
C ARG A 340 -13.22 16.96 -6.18
N TYR A 341 -11.95 17.31 -6.37
CA TYR A 341 -11.21 18.10 -5.40
C TYR A 341 -11.83 19.51 -5.23
N THR A 342 -12.20 20.17 -6.33
CA THR A 342 -12.90 21.46 -6.28
C THR A 342 -14.23 21.34 -5.54
N GLU A 343 -15.05 20.33 -5.86
CA GLU A 343 -16.32 20.06 -5.16
C GLU A 343 -16.15 19.91 -3.64
N LEU A 344 -15.12 19.17 -3.20
CA LEU A 344 -14.84 18.98 -1.76
C LEU A 344 -14.42 20.28 -1.09
N LEU A 345 -13.59 21.09 -1.74
CA LEU A 345 -13.18 22.40 -1.21
C LEU A 345 -14.36 23.38 -1.14
N ASP A 346 -15.17 23.47 -2.20
CA ASP A 346 -16.36 24.32 -2.26
C ASP A 346 -17.42 23.90 -1.22
N ALA A 347 -17.47 22.59 -0.89
CA ALA A 347 -18.29 22.07 0.19
C ALA A 347 -17.74 22.39 1.60
N GLY A 348 -16.56 23.03 1.71
CA GLY A 348 -15.99 23.47 2.97
C GLY A 348 -15.12 22.42 3.67
N LEU A 349 -14.48 21.49 2.95
CA LEU A 349 -13.64 20.44 3.53
C LEU A 349 -12.59 21.00 4.50
N THR A 350 -11.89 22.08 4.13
CA THR A 350 -10.83 22.66 4.97
C THR A 350 -11.38 23.20 6.28
N ASP A 351 -12.50 23.94 6.25
CA ASP A 351 -13.15 24.48 7.43
C ASP A 351 -13.70 23.35 8.33
N TYR A 352 -14.26 22.31 7.71
CA TYR A 352 -14.69 21.11 8.43
C TYR A 352 -13.52 20.49 9.21
N LEU A 353 -12.37 20.28 8.56
CA LEU A 353 -11.19 19.69 9.21
C LEU A 353 -10.67 20.57 10.34
N TYR A 354 -10.64 21.89 10.16
CA TYR A 354 -10.23 22.81 11.22
C TYR A 354 -11.13 22.74 12.44
N ASN A 355 -12.44 22.76 12.23
CA ASN A 355 -13.41 22.62 13.33
C ASN A 355 -13.24 21.28 14.05
N LYS A 356 -12.97 20.20 13.33
CA LYS A 356 -12.71 18.88 13.93
C LYS A 356 -11.39 18.83 14.70
N ILE A 357 -10.33 19.42 14.16
CA ILE A 357 -9.03 19.54 14.87
C ILE A 357 -9.21 20.32 16.16
N ASP A 358 -9.92 21.45 16.14
CA ASP A 358 -10.17 22.25 17.35
C ASP A 358 -10.95 21.47 18.41
N SER A 359 -12.03 20.81 17.99
CA SER A 359 -12.84 19.97 18.88
C SER A 359 -12.03 18.81 19.50
N LEU A 360 -11.19 18.15 18.70
CA LEU A 360 -10.32 17.08 19.20
C LEU A 360 -9.22 17.61 20.11
N THR A 361 -8.66 18.78 19.82
CA THR A 361 -7.64 19.44 20.64
C THR A 361 -8.20 19.78 22.01
N GLU A 362 -9.39 20.38 22.06
CA GLU A 362 -10.09 20.68 23.33
C GLU A 362 -10.38 19.40 24.12
N LEU A 363 -10.91 18.37 23.45
CA LEU A 363 -11.20 17.08 24.07
C LEU A 363 -9.96 16.44 24.70
N LEU A 364 -8.79 16.53 24.04
CA LEU A 364 -7.57 15.89 24.48
C LEU A 364 -6.73 16.70 25.47
N GLN A 365 -7.09 17.95 25.78
CA GLN A 365 -6.26 18.89 26.53
C GLN A 365 -5.66 18.31 27.81
N ARG A 366 -6.44 17.61 28.61
CA ARG A 366 -5.97 17.01 29.88
C ARG A 366 -5.26 15.66 29.66
N SER A 367 -5.75 14.86 28.73
CA SER A 367 -5.19 13.54 28.46
C SER A 367 -3.80 13.64 27.81
N GLN A 368 -3.60 14.62 26.90
CA GLN A 368 -2.29 14.84 26.28
C GLN A 368 -1.23 15.28 27.30
N GLU A 369 -1.61 16.10 28.31
CA GLU A 369 -0.70 16.50 29.39
C GLU A 369 -0.16 15.27 30.14
N LEU A 370 -1.06 14.38 30.61
CA LEU A 370 -0.68 13.14 31.30
C LEU A 370 0.11 12.19 30.37
N ASN A 371 -0.28 12.12 29.09
CA ASN A 371 0.42 11.33 28.10
C ASN A 371 1.88 11.78 27.97
N TYR A 372 2.12 13.10 27.89
CA TYR A 372 3.45 13.65 27.66
C TYR A 372 4.28 13.82 28.92
N GLN A 373 3.68 13.83 30.11
CA GLN A 373 4.40 13.62 31.36
C GLN A 373 5.10 12.26 31.40
N LYS A 374 4.45 11.24 30.81
CA LYS A 374 5.02 9.88 30.74
C LYS A 374 6.01 9.70 29.57
N TRP A 375 5.64 10.14 28.35
CA TRP A 375 6.36 9.79 27.13
C TRP A 375 7.31 10.88 26.62
N GLY A 376 7.14 12.13 27.11
CA GLY A 376 7.92 13.29 26.68
C GLY A 376 7.55 13.76 25.26
N ILE A 377 7.01 14.98 25.17
CA ILE A 377 6.49 15.51 23.90
C ILE A 377 7.59 15.76 22.85
N ASN A 378 8.78 16.15 23.27
CA ASN A 378 9.92 16.47 22.41
C ASN A 378 10.88 15.29 22.19
N LYS A 379 10.46 14.06 22.53
CA LYS A 379 11.25 12.85 22.30
C LYS A 379 10.90 12.25 20.95
N ARG A 380 11.91 11.98 20.12
CA ARG A 380 11.74 11.27 18.87
C ARG A 380 11.32 9.82 19.12
N VAL A 381 10.33 9.36 18.41
CA VAL A 381 9.81 7.96 18.47
C VAL A 381 10.15 7.23 17.19
N TYR A 382 9.99 7.89 16.05
CA TYR A 382 10.21 7.29 14.73
C TYR A 382 10.99 8.26 13.83
N HIS A 383 10.34 8.85 12.87
CA HIS A 383 10.95 9.73 11.87
C HIS A 383 10.36 11.15 11.88
N GLU A 384 9.83 11.61 13.01
CA GLU A 384 9.22 12.93 13.10
C GLU A 384 10.16 14.01 12.58
N ILE A 385 9.70 14.87 11.68
CA ILE A 385 10.50 15.95 11.07
C ILE A 385 10.91 16.97 12.12
N VAL A 386 9.95 17.44 12.91
CA VAL A 386 10.15 18.47 13.93
C VAL A 386 9.78 17.91 15.30
N LEU A 387 10.52 18.36 16.31
CA LEU A 387 10.22 18.10 17.72
C LEU A 387 9.93 19.43 18.41
N TYR A 388 8.65 19.73 18.58
CA TYR A 388 8.19 20.91 19.31
C TYR A 388 8.19 20.68 20.83
N SER A 389 8.14 21.77 21.58
CA SER A 389 8.12 21.74 23.05
C SER A 389 6.70 21.74 23.65
N SER A 390 5.68 22.01 22.86
CA SER A 390 4.29 22.05 23.31
C SER A 390 3.34 21.35 22.34
N TYR A 391 2.21 20.87 22.87
CA TYR A 391 1.15 20.24 22.08
C TYR A 391 0.53 21.21 21.06
N ASP A 392 0.31 22.46 21.47
CA ASP A 392 -0.30 23.49 20.61
C ASP A 392 0.54 23.76 19.35
N GLN A 393 1.87 23.64 19.45
CA GLN A 393 2.75 23.80 18.28
C GLN A 393 2.54 22.68 17.25
N TYR A 394 2.30 21.43 17.69
CA TYR A 394 1.97 20.33 16.76
C TYR A 394 0.60 20.51 16.12
N ILE A 395 -0.37 21.04 16.86
CA ILE A 395 -1.70 21.35 16.31
C ILE A 395 -1.62 22.50 15.29
N ALA A 396 -0.88 23.57 15.63
CA ALA A 396 -0.66 24.69 14.71
C ALA A 396 0.04 24.25 13.42
N ASP A 397 1.07 23.40 13.53
CA ASP A 397 1.79 22.84 12.37
C ASP A 397 0.87 21.99 11.49
N LEU A 398 0.04 21.12 12.09
CA LEU A 398 -0.94 20.31 11.37
C LEU A 398 -1.93 21.19 10.58
N LYS A 399 -2.48 22.24 11.19
CA LYS A 399 -3.39 23.19 10.53
C LYS A 399 -2.69 23.94 9.41
N THR A 400 -1.48 24.43 9.67
CA THR A 400 -0.67 25.15 8.67
C THR A 400 -0.39 24.25 7.48
N PHE A 401 -0.02 22.99 7.72
CA PHE A 401 0.20 22.02 6.66
C PHE A 401 -1.05 21.85 5.79
N ILE A 402 -2.21 21.60 6.40
CA ILE A 402 -3.48 21.42 5.67
C ILE A 402 -3.79 22.65 4.82
N SER A 403 -3.62 23.88 5.36
CA SER A 403 -3.84 25.13 4.63
C SER A 403 -2.93 25.26 3.41
N GLU A 404 -1.63 25.16 3.64
CA GLU A 404 -0.62 25.38 2.59
C GLU A 404 -0.69 24.31 1.50
N HIS A 405 -0.83 23.04 1.92
CA HIS A 405 -0.84 21.91 1.00
C HIS A 405 -2.15 21.83 0.21
N SER A 406 -3.30 22.11 0.82
CA SER A 406 -4.58 22.13 0.10
C SER A 406 -4.61 23.20 -0.99
N GLU A 407 -4.04 24.38 -0.74
CA GLU A 407 -3.95 25.44 -1.75
C GLU A 407 -2.97 25.05 -2.87
N TRP A 408 -1.82 24.47 -2.52
CA TRP A 408 -0.87 23.98 -3.50
C TRP A 408 -1.46 22.90 -4.39
N LEU A 409 -2.24 21.95 -3.82
CA LEU A 409 -2.87 20.84 -4.57
C LEU A 409 -3.83 21.33 -5.66
N LYS A 410 -4.53 22.45 -5.48
CA LYS A 410 -5.37 23.05 -6.55
C LYS A 410 -4.56 23.23 -7.83
N THR A 411 -3.37 23.84 -7.68
CA THR A 411 -2.48 24.08 -8.81
C THR A 411 -1.84 22.79 -9.31
N ALA A 412 -1.41 21.93 -8.39
CA ALA A 412 -0.74 20.67 -8.71
C ALA A 412 -1.64 19.74 -9.53
N PHE A 413 -2.88 19.53 -9.12
CA PHE A 413 -3.83 18.71 -9.87
C PHE A 413 -4.20 19.33 -11.22
N ALA A 414 -4.40 20.64 -11.28
CA ALA A 414 -4.70 21.34 -12.53
C ALA A 414 -3.52 21.29 -13.53
N GLN A 415 -2.28 21.27 -13.04
CA GLN A 415 -1.07 21.25 -13.84
C GLN A 415 -0.52 19.85 -14.08
N LYS A 416 -0.94 18.84 -13.28
CA LYS A 416 -0.52 17.46 -13.52
C LYS A 416 -1.02 17.06 -14.90
N LYS A 417 -0.15 17.25 -15.87
CA LYS A 417 -0.40 16.70 -17.21
C LYS A 417 -0.51 15.19 -17.04
N PRO A 418 -1.42 14.54 -17.81
CA PRO A 418 -1.28 13.11 -18.04
C PRO A 418 0.19 12.88 -18.32
N ALA A 419 0.84 11.94 -17.62
CA ALA A 419 2.14 11.49 -18.07
C ALA A 419 1.96 11.28 -19.56
N GLU A 420 2.73 12.02 -20.40
CA GLU A 420 2.71 11.76 -21.84
C GLU A 420 2.73 10.25 -21.92
N PRO A 421 1.73 9.57 -22.48
CA PRO A 421 1.79 8.14 -22.53
C PRO A 421 3.15 7.88 -23.12
N THR A 422 4.05 7.26 -22.36
CA THR A 422 5.21 6.61 -22.97
C THR A 422 4.53 5.77 -24.03
N PRO A 423 4.63 6.15 -25.32
CA PRO A 423 3.72 5.59 -26.31
C PRO A 423 3.82 4.10 -26.11
N PRO A 424 2.70 3.41 -25.83
CA PRO A 424 2.75 1.98 -25.57
C PRO A 424 3.54 1.46 -26.74
N PHE A 425 4.64 0.77 -26.47
CA PHE A 425 5.51 0.25 -27.51
C PHE A 425 4.61 -0.22 -28.66
N SER A 426 4.53 0.59 -29.71
CA SER A 426 3.66 0.36 -30.85
C SER A 426 4.56 0.00 -32.02
N PRO A 427 4.85 -1.30 -32.19
CA PRO A 427 5.64 -1.74 -33.33
C PRO A 427 5.09 -1.16 -34.63
N GLY A 428 5.97 -0.60 -35.44
CA GLY A 428 5.63 -0.06 -36.74
C GLY A 428 5.26 1.43 -36.81
N MET A 429 5.14 2.12 -35.69
CA MET A 429 4.70 3.52 -35.68
C MET A 429 5.84 4.53 -35.53
N PHE A 430 6.91 4.15 -34.80
CA PHE A 430 8.00 5.07 -34.45
C PHE A 430 9.37 4.42 -34.59
N TYR A 431 10.42 5.23 -34.50
CA TYR A 431 11.79 4.77 -34.25
C TYR A 431 12.06 4.78 -32.78
N TYR A 432 12.69 3.73 -32.28
CA TYR A 432 12.97 3.50 -30.88
C TYR A 432 14.47 3.50 -30.60
N ARG A 433 14.84 3.94 -29.40
CA ARG A 433 16.15 3.68 -28.81
C ARG A 433 16.10 2.41 -28.00
N ILE A 434 16.97 1.47 -28.30
CA ILE A 434 17.10 0.20 -27.58
C ILE A 434 18.32 0.32 -26.67
N ILE A 435 18.08 0.49 -25.36
CA ILE A 435 19.10 0.85 -24.38
C ILE A 435 19.43 -0.34 -23.48
N ASN A 436 20.73 -0.67 -23.32
CA ASN A 436 21.12 -1.74 -22.43
C ASN A 436 20.95 -1.34 -20.95
N ALA A 437 20.27 -2.17 -20.15
CA ALA A 437 19.94 -1.87 -18.76
C ALA A 437 21.18 -1.75 -17.85
N LYS A 438 22.30 -2.42 -18.20
CA LYS A 438 23.53 -2.38 -17.39
C LYS A 438 24.34 -1.12 -17.61
N THR A 439 24.43 -0.66 -18.85
CA THR A 439 25.38 0.37 -19.27
C THR A 439 24.71 1.69 -19.61
N ALA A 440 23.38 1.72 -19.75
CA ALA A 440 22.58 2.84 -20.27
C ALA A 440 23.02 3.31 -21.66
N LYS A 441 23.70 2.43 -22.45
CA LYS A 441 24.15 2.72 -23.81
C LYS A 441 23.17 2.15 -24.85
N GLY A 442 23.11 2.85 -26.01
CA GLY A 442 22.24 2.49 -27.11
C GLY A 442 22.76 1.30 -27.92
N LEU A 443 21.84 0.47 -28.42
CA LEU A 443 22.10 -0.49 -29.50
C LEU A 443 22.48 0.29 -30.76
N ASP A 444 23.60 -0.02 -31.35
CA ASP A 444 24.20 0.69 -32.49
C ASP A 444 24.81 -0.29 -33.50
N ILE A 445 25.27 0.22 -34.60
CA ILE A 445 25.98 -0.59 -35.64
C ILE A 445 27.39 -0.04 -35.87
N GLN A 446 28.31 -0.96 -36.16
CA GLN A 446 29.64 -0.64 -36.65
C GLN A 446 29.93 -1.53 -37.89
N GLY A 447 29.89 -0.93 -39.08
CA GLY A 447 29.81 -1.70 -40.32
C GLY A 447 28.51 -2.50 -40.34
N THR A 448 28.59 -3.84 -40.44
CA THR A 448 27.43 -4.72 -40.30
C THR A 448 27.29 -5.33 -38.90
N GLY A 449 28.29 -5.16 -38.03
CA GLY A 449 28.26 -5.71 -36.67
C GLY A 449 27.40 -4.87 -35.71
N VAL A 450 26.65 -5.55 -34.86
CA VAL A 450 25.83 -4.88 -33.84
C VAL A 450 26.64 -4.69 -32.55
N VAL A 451 26.65 -3.48 -32.05
CA VAL A 451 27.45 -3.03 -30.90
C VAL A 451 26.62 -2.18 -29.98
N GLN A 452 27.15 -1.86 -28.78
CA GLN A 452 26.65 -0.73 -28.00
C GLN A 452 27.51 0.51 -28.23
N TYR A 453 26.90 1.68 -28.08
CA TYR A 453 27.59 2.97 -28.07
C TYR A 453 26.89 3.96 -27.13
N ALA A 454 27.65 4.96 -26.64
CA ALA A 454 27.08 6.01 -25.79
C ALA A 454 25.78 6.56 -26.41
N ASN A 455 24.70 6.63 -25.62
CA ASN A 455 23.41 7.12 -26.12
C ASN A 455 23.56 8.57 -26.53
N THR A 456 23.46 8.84 -27.85
CA THR A 456 23.78 10.14 -28.45
C THR A 456 22.56 10.66 -29.20
N GLU A 457 22.04 11.83 -28.82
CA GLU A 457 20.92 12.47 -29.48
C GLU A 457 21.26 12.77 -30.97
N GLY A 458 20.29 12.51 -31.85
CA GLY A 458 20.46 12.72 -33.29
C GLY A 458 21.27 11.66 -34.04
N ARG A 459 21.82 10.66 -33.37
CA ARG A 459 22.56 9.56 -33.99
C ARG A 459 21.62 8.51 -34.57
N LEU A 460 21.38 8.57 -35.90
CA LEU A 460 20.39 7.74 -36.61
C LEU A 460 20.68 6.24 -36.52
N SER A 461 21.96 5.84 -36.41
CA SER A 461 22.37 4.42 -36.26
C SER A 461 21.95 3.80 -34.92
N GLN A 462 21.44 4.61 -33.98
CA GLN A 462 20.85 4.16 -32.72
C GLN A 462 19.32 4.16 -32.72
N ASP A 463 18.70 4.62 -33.81
CA ASP A 463 17.26 4.62 -33.97
C ASP A 463 16.85 3.34 -34.72
N TRP A 464 15.92 2.60 -34.16
CA TRP A 464 15.47 1.30 -34.69
C TRP A 464 13.96 1.31 -34.92
N HIS A 465 13.54 0.91 -36.11
CA HIS A 465 12.16 0.67 -36.46
C HIS A 465 11.80 -0.77 -36.07
N ILE A 466 10.81 -0.93 -35.21
CA ILE A 466 10.34 -2.25 -34.77
C ILE A 466 9.07 -2.58 -35.55
N LYS A 467 9.21 -3.35 -36.60
CA LYS A 467 8.15 -3.68 -37.57
C LYS A 467 7.46 -4.98 -37.18
N PRO A 468 6.12 -5.00 -37.00
CA PRO A 468 5.38 -6.25 -36.80
C PRO A 468 5.44 -7.16 -38.00
N VAL A 469 5.67 -8.47 -37.78
CA VAL A 469 5.63 -9.52 -38.77
C VAL A 469 4.98 -10.77 -38.15
N GLY A 470 3.67 -10.93 -38.33
CA GLY A 470 2.89 -11.97 -37.67
C GLY A 470 2.99 -11.85 -36.14
N ASP A 471 3.36 -12.94 -35.47
CA ASP A 471 3.57 -13.02 -34.02
C ASP A 471 4.94 -12.47 -33.55
N TYR A 472 5.77 -12.00 -34.48
CA TYR A 472 7.14 -11.55 -34.29
C TYR A 472 7.30 -10.07 -34.65
N VAL A 473 8.50 -9.55 -34.45
CA VAL A 473 8.93 -8.24 -34.96
C VAL A 473 10.24 -8.37 -35.74
N GLN A 474 10.41 -7.52 -36.76
CA GLN A 474 11.69 -7.18 -37.33
C GLN A 474 12.22 -5.91 -36.72
N ILE A 475 13.50 -5.85 -36.36
CA ILE A 475 14.16 -4.69 -35.75
C ILE A 475 15.10 -4.09 -36.82
N ILE A 476 14.70 -2.98 -37.45
CA ILE A 476 15.35 -2.39 -38.61
C ILE A 476 16.06 -1.10 -38.20
N ASN A 477 17.36 -1.02 -38.46
CA ASN A 477 18.18 0.16 -38.22
C ASN A 477 17.77 1.32 -39.14
N ARG A 478 17.57 2.51 -38.59
CA ARG A 478 17.11 3.69 -39.34
C ARG A 478 18.14 4.21 -40.34
N ASP A 479 19.42 4.21 -39.97
CA ASP A 479 20.50 4.78 -40.76
C ASP A 479 20.86 3.86 -41.96
N ALA A 480 21.06 2.60 -41.66
CA ALA A 480 21.48 1.60 -42.65
C ALA A 480 20.30 0.98 -43.43
N ASN A 481 19.06 1.08 -42.94
CA ASN A 481 17.89 0.38 -43.44
C ASN A 481 18.12 -1.16 -43.54
N LEU A 482 18.83 -1.71 -42.55
CA LEU A 482 19.15 -3.15 -42.42
C LEU A 482 18.48 -3.72 -41.16
N ALA A 483 18.06 -4.98 -41.25
CA ALA A 483 17.39 -5.69 -40.15
C ALA A 483 18.40 -6.40 -39.23
N LEU A 484 18.15 -6.35 -37.93
CA LEU A 484 18.89 -7.11 -36.90
C LEU A 484 18.75 -8.61 -37.19
N ASN A 485 19.87 -9.29 -37.29
CA ASN A 485 19.96 -10.69 -37.69
C ASN A 485 20.85 -11.49 -36.75
N ASP A 486 20.46 -12.72 -36.46
CA ASP A 486 21.29 -13.69 -35.75
C ASP A 486 22.00 -14.62 -36.78
N PRO A 487 23.29 -14.41 -37.04
CA PRO A 487 24.03 -15.18 -38.04
C PRO A 487 24.50 -16.54 -37.53
N THR A 488 24.14 -16.95 -36.32
CA THR A 488 24.61 -18.21 -35.71
C THR A 488 24.36 -19.43 -36.62
N ILE A 489 25.41 -20.21 -36.88
CA ILE A 489 25.37 -21.42 -37.68
C ILE A 489 25.62 -22.65 -36.80
N GLY A 490 25.00 -23.76 -37.11
CA GLY A 490 25.18 -25.04 -36.43
C GLY A 490 24.06 -25.38 -35.45
N ASN A 491 24.42 -26.06 -34.37
CA ASN A 491 23.43 -26.47 -33.38
C ASN A 491 22.90 -25.27 -32.62
N VAL A 492 21.59 -25.02 -32.67
CA VAL A 492 20.91 -23.88 -32.04
C VAL A 492 19.91 -24.38 -31.00
N GLY A 493 19.62 -23.54 -30.03
CA GLY A 493 18.65 -23.86 -28.97
C GLY A 493 18.90 -23.03 -27.70
N PRO A 494 17.96 -22.96 -26.81
CA PRO A 494 17.98 -22.02 -25.67
C PRO A 494 19.16 -22.23 -24.71
N THR A 495 19.75 -23.42 -24.68
CA THR A 495 20.86 -23.78 -23.78
C THR A 495 22.22 -23.85 -24.46
N VAL A 496 22.28 -23.68 -25.79
CA VAL A 496 23.52 -23.74 -26.55
C VAL A 496 24.24 -22.41 -26.51
N ASN A 497 25.45 -22.37 -25.93
CA ASN A 497 26.23 -21.14 -25.79
C ASN A 497 27.20 -21.00 -26.98
N ILE A 498 26.96 -20.03 -27.88
CA ILE A 498 27.79 -19.84 -29.08
C ILE A 498 28.52 -18.48 -29.07
N GLY A 499 27.90 -17.41 -28.56
CA GLY A 499 28.51 -16.08 -28.47
C GLY A 499 28.87 -15.45 -29.84
N THR A 500 28.08 -15.73 -30.88
CA THR A 500 28.27 -15.14 -32.21
C THR A 500 27.78 -13.68 -32.19
N GLN A 501 28.57 -12.73 -32.72
CA GLN A 501 28.15 -11.35 -32.84
C GLN A 501 26.92 -11.23 -33.76
N LEU A 502 25.88 -10.55 -33.26
CA LEU A 502 24.73 -10.16 -34.09
C LEU A 502 25.17 -9.20 -35.19
N ASN A 503 24.50 -9.26 -36.31
CA ASN A 503 24.77 -8.37 -37.44
C ASN A 503 23.47 -7.76 -37.99
N VAL A 504 23.60 -6.83 -38.93
CA VAL A 504 22.48 -6.30 -39.70
C VAL A 504 22.62 -6.71 -41.17
N VAL A 505 21.50 -7.12 -41.79
CA VAL A 505 21.43 -7.55 -43.20
C VAL A 505 20.18 -6.98 -43.87
N ALA A 506 20.05 -7.12 -45.20
CA ALA A 506 18.86 -6.67 -45.90
C ALA A 506 17.58 -7.27 -45.27
N PRO A 507 16.53 -6.49 -45.08
CA PRO A 507 15.28 -6.97 -44.47
C PRO A 507 14.65 -8.09 -45.31
N ASP A 508 14.33 -9.21 -44.67
CA ASP A 508 13.64 -10.36 -45.22
C ASP A 508 12.64 -10.87 -44.17
N GLU A 509 11.33 -10.67 -44.40
CA GLU A 509 10.26 -11.06 -43.47
C GLU A 509 10.04 -12.57 -43.38
N GLU A 510 10.55 -13.33 -44.36
CA GLU A 510 10.49 -14.79 -44.36
C GLU A 510 11.68 -15.42 -43.61
N SER A 511 12.73 -14.64 -43.34
CA SER A 511 13.90 -15.11 -42.62
C SER A 511 13.69 -15.21 -41.12
N PRO A 512 13.57 -16.41 -40.52
CA PRO A 512 13.36 -16.53 -39.08
C PRO A 512 14.56 -16.02 -38.25
N ARG A 513 15.73 -15.81 -38.88
CA ARG A 513 16.92 -15.22 -38.23
C ARG A 513 16.79 -13.71 -37.97
N GLN A 514 15.86 -13.05 -38.65
CA GLN A 514 15.54 -11.63 -38.49
C GLN A 514 14.27 -11.39 -37.67
N LEU A 515 13.58 -12.46 -37.26
CA LEU A 515 12.36 -12.40 -36.49
C LEU A 515 12.66 -12.54 -35.01
N TRP A 516 12.13 -11.60 -34.22
CA TRP A 516 12.41 -11.49 -32.82
C TRP A 516 11.11 -11.43 -31.99
N THR A 517 11.15 -11.99 -30.79
CA THR A 517 10.12 -11.78 -29.77
C THR A 517 10.68 -10.85 -28.72
N LEU A 518 9.93 -9.82 -28.38
CA LEU A 518 10.24 -8.94 -27.26
C LEU A 518 9.62 -9.53 -26.01
N VAL A 519 10.43 -10.24 -25.20
CA VAL A 519 9.98 -10.93 -23.98
C VAL A 519 10.04 -9.97 -22.81
N PRO A 520 8.90 -9.50 -22.27
CA PRO A 520 8.88 -8.57 -21.15
C PRO A 520 9.61 -9.11 -19.92
N GLN A 521 10.32 -8.26 -19.18
CA GLN A 521 11.10 -8.61 -18.01
C GLN A 521 10.77 -7.66 -16.84
N GLY A 522 10.04 -8.15 -15.86
CA GLY A 522 9.80 -7.53 -14.54
C GLY A 522 9.33 -6.07 -14.52
N THR A 523 10.15 -5.13 -14.94
CA THR A 523 9.84 -3.69 -14.95
C THR A 523 9.36 -3.26 -16.33
N ALA A 524 8.31 -2.43 -16.39
CA ALA A 524 7.77 -1.91 -17.65
C ALA A 524 8.83 -1.25 -18.54
N GLY A 525 8.81 -1.56 -19.83
CA GLY A 525 9.77 -1.06 -20.82
C GLY A 525 11.07 -1.88 -20.94
N TYR A 526 11.28 -2.94 -20.14
CA TYR A 526 12.44 -3.82 -20.25
C TYR A 526 12.09 -5.14 -20.92
N TYR A 527 12.94 -5.56 -21.87
CA TYR A 527 12.72 -6.75 -22.69
C TYR A 527 14.00 -7.56 -22.86
N ASN A 528 13.85 -8.87 -23.01
CA ASN A 528 14.84 -9.69 -23.68
C ASN A 528 14.47 -9.77 -25.18
N LEU A 529 15.44 -9.57 -26.07
CA LEU A 529 15.27 -9.74 -27.52
C LEU A 529 15.57 -11.20 -27.85
N LEU A 530 14.52 -12.01 -28.04
CA LEU A 530 14.62 -13.45 -28.31
C LEU A 530 14.48 -13.72 -29.80
N ASN A 531 15.49 -14.33 -30.42
CA ASN A 531 15.43 -14.71 -31.84
C ASN A 531 14.54 -15.92 -32.04
N SER A 532 13.68 -15.89 -33.06
CA SER A 532 12.70 -16.95 -33.30
C SER A 532 13.33 -18.27 -33.79
N TYR A 533 14.46 -18.20 -34.52
CA TYR A 533 15.15 -19.37 -35.06
C TYR A 533 16.12 -20.00 -34.05
N THR A 534 17.02 -19.19 -33.51
CA THR A 534 18.09 -19.70 -32.66
C THR A 534 17.63 -19.96 -31.23
N GLN A 535 16.54 -19.33 -30.80
CA GLN A 535 16.06 -19.29 -29.42
C GLN A 535 17.09 -18.65 -28.44
N HIS A 536 18.04 -17.89 -29.01
CA HIS A 536 19.02 -17.10 -28.28
C HIS A 536 18.52 -15.68 -28.03
N ILE A 537 19.12 -15.03 -27.06
CA ILE A 537 18.84 -13.63 -26.72
C ILE A 537 20.02 -12.72 -27.06
N ALA A 538 19.71 -11.47 -27.40
CA ALA A 538 20.73 -10.43 -27.58
C ALA A 538 21.40 -10.10 -26.25
N ASN A 539 22.71 -10.30 -26.15
CA ASN A 539 23.50 -10.15 -24.92
C ASN A 539 24.72 -9.26 -25.13
N LEU A 540 24.92 -8.31 -24.23
CA LEU A 540 26.11 -7.47 -24.20
C LEU A 540 27.35 -8.30 -23.78
N GLN A 541 28.36 -8.37 -24.62
CA GLN A 541 29.57 -9.16 -24.41
C GLN A 541 30.27 -8.80 -23.11
N GLY A 542 30.37 -9.75 -22.19
CA GLY A 542 31.03 -9.59 -20.90
C GLY A 542 30.42 -8.50 -20.00
N GLY A 543 29.32 -7.87 -20.41
CA GLY A 543 28.74 -6.72 -19.69
C GLY A 543 29.68 -5.52 -19.64
N SER A 544 30.56 -5.37 -20.62
CA SER A 544 31.56 -4.28 -20.72
C SER A 544 30.87 -2.92 -20.86
N ALA A 545 31.41 -1.90 -20.20
CA ALA A 545 30.94 -0.52 -20.34
C ALA A 545 31.60 0.26 -21.50
N ASN A 546 32.47 -0.39 -22.29
CA ASN A 546 33.16 0.28 -23.39
C ASN A 546 32.22 0.47 -24.59
N ASP A 547 32.43 1.56 -25.33
CA ASP A 547 31.81 1.76 -26.64
C ASP A 547 32.32 0.72 -27.62
N TYR A 548 31.50 0.43 -28.63
CA TYR A 548 31.75 -0.61 -29.66
C TYR A 548 31.89 -2.03 -29.11
N THR A 549 31.42 -2.28 -27.87
CA THR A 549 31.32 -3.66 -27.36
C THR A 549 30.25 -4.41 -28.13
N SER A 550 30.60 -5.60 -28.60
CA SER A 550 29.73 -6.46 -29.43
C SER A 550 28.47 -6.91 -28.70
N ILE A 551 27.36 -6.98 -29.41
CA ILE A 551 26.15 -7.65 -28.98
C ILE A 551 26.13 -9.05 -29.57
N LEU A 552 26.00 -10.04 -28.72
CA LEU A 552 26.15 -11.44 -29.06
C LEU A 552 24.80 -12.18 -29.01
N SER A 553 24.66 -13.15 -29.88
CA SER A 553 23.69 -14.23 -29.77
C SER A 553 24.12 -15.15 -28.62
N TYR A 554 23.31 -15.28 -27.57
CA TYR A 554 23.70 -15.99 -26.35
C TYR A 554 22.55 -16.83 -25.77
N THR A 555 22.89 -17.82 -24.95
CA THR A 555 21.88 -18.71 -24.37
C THR A 555 20.74 -17.97 -23.67
N ASN A 556 19.53 -18.51 -23.80
CA ASN A 556 18.34 -18.08 -23.03
C ASN A 556 18.16 -18.98 -21.80
N ASP A 557 19.24 -19.38 -21.13
CA ASP A 557 19.21 -20.23 -19.95
C ASP A 557 18.80 -19.44 -18.71
N SER A 558 17.73 -19.88 -18.05
CA SER A 558 17.19 -19.29 -16.84
C SER A 558 18.14 -19.36 -15.64
N ARG A 559 19.13 -20.27 -15.66
CA ARG A 559 20.16 -20.39 -14.60
C ARG A 559 21.05 -19.16 -14.49
N ASN A 560 21.14 -18.36 -15.53
CA ASN A 560 21.80 -17.04 -15.55
C ASN A 560 20.80 -15.89 -15.36
N GLY A 561 19.66 -16.11 -14.74
CA GLY A 561 18.56 -15.18 -14.55
C GLY A 561 18.96 -13.76 -14.30
N SER A 562 18.31 -12.75 -14.30
CA SER A 562 18.55 -11.34 -13.92
C SER A 562 19.86 -10.67 -14.39
N SER A 563 20.63 -11.21 -15.35
CA SER A 563 21.80 -10.53 -15.90
C SER A 563 21.36 -9.32 -16.71
N THR A 564 21.61 -8.11 -16.22
CA THR A 564 21.31 -6.84 -16.89
C THR A 564 22.00 -6.68 -18.26
N ASN A 565 22.98 -7.55 -18.59
CA ASN A 565 23.65 -7.59 -19.91
C ASN A 565 22.70 -7.90 -21.06
N ARG A 566 21.62 -8.62 -20.81
CA ARG A 566 20.64 -9.10 -21.81
C ARG A 566 19.30 -8.38 -21.72
N LEU A 567 19.22 -7.41 -20.82
CA LEU A 567 18.02 -6.63 -20.55
C LEU A 567 18.10 -5.30 -21.32
N TRP A 568 17.09 -5.04 -22.14
CA TRP A 568 17.03 -3.88 -23.01
C TRP A 568 15.79 -3.04 -22.70
N TYR A 569 15.97 -1.75 -22.51
CA TYR A 569 14.90 -0.77 -22.39
C TYR A 569 14.55 -0.24 -23.80
N ILE A 570 13.24 -0.20 -24.14
CA ILE A 570 12.74 0.27 -25.42
C ILE A 570 11.72 1.37 -25.22
#